data_4983f1695bd2bb5846a1494aabc62d38
#
_entry.id   4983f1695bd2bb5846a1494aabc62d38
#
_cell.length_a   1.000
_cell.length_b   1.000
_cell.length_c   1.000
_cell.angle_alpha   90.00
_cell.angle_beta   90.00
_cell.angle_gamma   90.00
#
_symmetry.space_group_name_H-M   'P 1'
#
loop_
_entity.id
_entity.type
_entity.pdbx_description
1 polymer ?
#
loop_
_entity_poly.entity_id
_entity_poly.type
_entity_poly.pdbx_seq_one_letter_code
_entity_poly.pdbx_strand_id
1 'polypeptide(L)'
;MSWTQKTFTLPSRSRGSYLITDHVLSQLPEIHDYKVGMLNLFVQHTSCALSLNENWDDDVRADMSDALDRIAPMDRKGELYRHSAEGEDDMPAHIKSALIGASVNIPISNGVLATGTWQGIWYLEFRTSRHSRKVVATIQGQKS
;
A
#
# COMPACT_ATOMS: atom_id res chain seq x y z
N MET A 1 21.99 -12.70 11.48
CA MET A 1 20.61 -12.17 11.30
C MET A 1 20.61 -10.71 11.70
N SER A 2 20.13 -9.86 10.83
CA SER A 2 20.07 -8.41 11.07
C SER A 2 18.65 -7.89 10.88
N TRP A 3 18.35 -6.79 11.56
CA TRP A 3 17.06 -6.12 11.47
C TRP A 3 17.29 -4.64 11.14
N THR A 4 16.46 -4.10 10.27
CA THR A 4 16.36 -2.67 9.99
C THR A 4 14.88 -2.30 10.05
N GLN A 5 14.57 -1.20 10.72
CA GLN A 5 13.19 -0.71 10.76
C GLN A 5 13.17 0.80 10.62
N LYS A 6 12.35 1.31 9.72
CA LYS A 6 12.13 2.72 9.49
C LYS A 6 10.66 3.02 9.32
N THR A 7 10.25 4.20 9.74
CA THR A 7 8.93 4.73 9.44
C THR A 7 9.09 5.91 8.50
N PHE A 8 8.31 5.94 7.44
CA PHE A 8 8.29 7.07 6.51
C PHE A 8 6.87 7.39 6.07
N THR A 9 6.70 8.60 5.56
CA THR A 9 5.40 9.09 5.09
C THR A 9 5.33 8.98 3.58
N LEU A 10 4.22 8.46 3.07
CA LEU A 10 3.94 8.45 1.64
C LEU A 10 3.54 9.85 1.17
N PRO A 11 3.77 10.19 -0.11
CA PRO A 11 3.26 11.44 -0.66
C PRO A 11 1.75 11.54 -0.44
N SER A 12 1.26 12.73 -0.07
CA SER A 12 -0.17 12.97 0.17
C SER A 12 -0.98 12.75 -1.10
N ARG A 13 -2.02 11.91 -1.00
CA ARG A 13 -2.87 11.53 -2.13
C ARG A 13 -4.33 11.47 -1.72
N SER A 14 -5.20 11.72 -2.70
CA SER A 14 -6.62 11.42 -2.63
C SER A 14 -6.89 10.06 -3.27
N ARG A 15 -8.17 9.64 -3.33
CA ARG A 15 -8.58 8.34 -3.90
C ARG A 15 -7.81 7.98 -5.16
N GLY A 16 -7.28 6.78 -5.20
CA GLY A 16 -6.57 6.23 -6.34
C GLY A 16 -5.66 5.08 -5.95
N SER A 17 -5.09 4.45 -6.97
CA SER A 17 -4.09 3.40 -6.82
C SER A 17 -2.78 3.90 -7.42
N TYR A 18 -1.70 3.87 -6.64
CA TYR A 18 -0.44 4.54 -6.97
C TYR A 18 0.72 3.56 -6.89
N LEU A 19 1.62 3.63 -7.88
CA LEU A 19 2.91 2.95 -7.77
C LEU A 19 3.82 3.74 -6.83
N ILE A 20 4.36 3.04 -5.83
CA ILE A 20 5.25 3.64 -4.84
C ILE A 20 6.60 2.93 -4.75
N THR A 21 6.92 2.05 -5.69
CA THR A 21 8.17 1.29 -5.67
C THR A 21 9.38 2.19 -5.53
N ASP A 22 9.50 3.22 -6.38
CA ASP A 22 10.66 4.11 -6.38
C ASP A 22 10.76 4.92 -5.07
N HIS A 23 9.62 5.37 -4.55
CA HIS A 23 9.59 6.09 -3.27
C HIS A 23 10.07 5.17 -2.14
N VAL A 24 9.57 3.94 -2.08
CA VAL A 24 9.98 2.95 -1.06
C VAL A 24 11.49 2.68 -1.15
N LEU A 25 12.01 2.44 -2.35
CA LEU A 25 13.43 2.19 -2.56
C LEU A 25 14.28 3.39 -2.14
N SER A 26 13.82 4.61 -2.40
CA SER A 26 14.53 5.83 -1.99
C SER A 26 14.62 5.96 -0.46
N GLN A 27 13.64 5.44 0.26
CA GLN A 27 13.60 5.46 1.73
C GLN A 27 14.41 4.33 2.37
N LEU A 28 14.75 3.29 1.61
CA LEU A 28 15.35 2.06 2.13
C LEU A 28 16.64 1.68 1.37
N PRO A 29 17.67 2.54 1.38
CA PRO A 29 18.95 2.16 0.76
C PRO A 29 19.57 0.94 1.43
N GLU A 30 19.20 0.62 2.66
CA GLU A 30 19.67 -0.54 3.40
C GLU A 30 19.33 -1.87 2.73
N ILE A 31 18.37 -1.92 1.81
CA ILE A 31 18.04 -3.13 1.04
C ILE A 31 19.30 -3.68 0.36
N HIS A 32 20.18 -2.80 -0.13
CA HIS A 32 21.41 -3.20 -0.81
C HIS A 32 22.39 -3.97 0.09
N ASP A 33 22.27 -3.85 1.40
CA ASP A 33 23.17 -4.51 2.35
C ASP A 33 22.80 -5.98 2.61
N TYR A 34 21.64 -6.42 2.17
CA TYR A 34 21.14 -7.75 2.48
C TYR A 34 21.38 -8.73 1.33
N LYS A 35 22.02 -9.84 1.65
CA LYS A 35 22.21 -10.97 0.72
C LYS A 35 20.89 -11.70 0.51
N VAL A 36 20.19 -11.98 1.60
CA VAL A 36 18.88 -12.62 1.61
C VAL A 36 18.07 -12.07 2.76
N GLY A 37 16.80 -11.79 2.51
CA GLY A 37 15.95 -11.23 3.56
C GLY A 37 14.50 -11.09 3.14
N MET A 38 13.76 -10.44 4.02
CA MET A 38 12.34 -10.15 3.83
C MET A 38 12.07 -8.70 4.19
N LEU A 39 11.47 -7.97 3.28
CA LEU A 39 10.94 -6.63 3.54
C LEU A 39 9.46 -6.76 3.88
N ASN A 40 9.05 -6.25 5.02
CA ASN A 40 7.64 -6.02 5.34
C ASN A 40 7.36 -4.52 5.28
N LEU A 41 6.29 -4.15 4.58
CA LEU A 41 5.74 -2.80 4.59
C LEU A 41 4.36 -2.86 5.23
N PHE A 42 4.13 -1.98 6.18
CA PHE A 42 2.89 -1.97 6.97
C PHE A 42 2.36 -0.53 7.07
N VAL A 43 1.11 -0.29 6.61
CA VAL A 43 0.47 1.02 6.80
C VAL A 43 -0.27 1.06 8.12
N GLN A 44 -0.07 2.14 8.89
CA GLN A 44 -0.65 2.33 10.21
C GLN A 44 -2.02 3.03 10.13
N HIS A 45 -2.87 2.60 9.18
CA HIS A 45 -4.13 3.28 8.87
C HIS A 45 -5.21 2.26 8.51
N THR A 46 -6.48 2.69 8.59
CA THR A 46 -7.65 1.82 8.39
C THR A 46 -8.47 2.16 7.16
N SER A 47 -8.00 3.09 6.31
CA SER A 47 -8.74 3.56 5.14
C SER A 47 -7.88 3.65 3.88
N CYS A 48 -6.81 2.89 3.85
CA CYS A 48 -5.92 2.71 2.70
C CYS A 48 -5.34 1.28 2.75
N ALA A 49 -4.57 0.92 1.74
CA ALA A 49 -4.01 -0.43 1.67
C ALA A 49 -2.71 -0.46 0.88
N LEU A 50 -1.97 -1.56 1.02
CA LEU A 50 -0.81 -1.89 0.20
C LEU A 50 -1.08 -3.16 -0.58
N SER A 51 -0.52 -3.25 -1.79
CA SER A 51 -0.61 -4.44 -2.62
C SER A 51 0.62 -4.56 -3.52
N LEU A 52 0.79 -5.70 -4.13
CA LEU A 52 1.79 -5.96 -5.17
C LEU A 52 1.02 -6.34 -6.43
N ASN A 53 1.16 -5.56 -7.47
CA ASN A 53 0.49 -5.85 -8.72
C ASN A 53 1.18 -5.14 -9.89
N GLU A 54 0.55 -5.15 -11.04
CA GLU A 54 1.10 -4.71 -12.30
C GLU A 54 1.64 -3.27 -12.24
N ASN A 55 2.83 -3.06 -12.83
CA ASN A 55 3.60 -1.82 -12.70
C ASN A 55 3.74 -1.04 -14.00
N TRP A 56 3.01 -1.37 -15.04
CA TRP A 56 3.21 -0.79 -16.37
C TRP A 56 2.05 0.10 -16.82
N ASP A 57 0.84 -0.44 -16.89
CA ASP A 57 -0.32 0.21 -17.47
C ASP A 57 -1.16 0.93 -16.40
N ASP A 58 -1.26 2.26 -16.52
CA ASP A 58 -2.08 3.08 -15.61
C ASP A 58 -3.53 2.61 -15.55
N ASP A 59 -4.06 2.04 -16.64
CA ASP A 59 -5.44 1.58 -16.70
C ASP A 59 -5.69 0.43 -15.72
N VAL A 60 -4.70 -0.41 -15.44
CA VAL A 60 -4.84 -1.47 -14.45
C VAL A 60 -5.11 -0.86 -13.06
N ARG A 61 -4.40 0.20 -12.70
CA ARG A 61 -4.60 0.88 -11.42
C ARG A 61 -5.94 1.61 -11.36
N ALA A 62 -6.32 2.28 -12.43
CA ALA A 62 -7.62 2.97 -12.52
C ALA A 62 -8.77 1.97 -12.42
N ASP A 63 -8.70 0.88 -13.17
CA ASP A 63 -9.72 -0.18 -13.14
C ASP A 63 -9.82 -0.82 -11.76
N MET A 64 -8.69 -1.00 -11.06
CA MET A 64 -8.71 -1.55 -9.71
C MET A 64 -9.48 -0.65 -8.75
N SER A 65 -9.20 0.65 -8.78
CA SER A 65 -9.93 1.61 -7.93
C SER A 65 -11.43 1.61 -8.25
N ASP A 66 -11.79 1.59 -9.53
CA ASP A 66 -13.19 1.57 -9.95
C ASP A 66 -13.90 0.27 -9.56
N ALA A 67 -13.22 -0.87 -9.72
CA ALA A 67 -13.77 -2.17 -9.35
C ALA A 67 -14.02 -2.26 -7.83
N LEU A 68 -13.09 -1.75 -7.04
CA LEU A 68 -13.24 -1.74 -5.58
C LEU A 68 -14.40 -0.83 -5.14
N ASP A 69 -14.64 0.28 -5.83
CA ASP A 69 -15.80 1.13 -5.57
C ASP A 69 -17.12 0.43 -5.89
N ARG A 70 -17.15 -0.47 -6.88
CA ARG A 70 -18.34 -1.29 -7.15
C ARG A 70 -18.57 -2.37 -6.09
N ILE A 71 -17.48 -2.91 -5.51
CA ILE A 71 -17.58 -3.91 -4.44
C ILE A 71 -18.06 -3.26 -3.13
N ALA A 72 -17.52 -2.09 -2.80
CA ALA A 72 -17.88 -1.32 -1.61
C ALA A 72 -18.24 0.11 -2.02
N PRO A 73 -19.50 0.34 -2.46
CA PRO A 73 -19.90 1.64 -2.98
C PRO A 73 -20.03 2.70 -1.89
N MET A 74 -19.90 3.96 -2.30
CA MET A 74 -20.16 5.11 -1.42
C MET A 74 -21.59 5.09 -0.90
N ASP A 75 -21.75 5.56 0.33
CA ASP A 75 -23.04 5.65 1.01
C ASP A 75 -23.66 7.04 0.82
N ARG A 76 -24.03 7.34 -0.40
CA ARG A 76 -24.51 8.70 -0.78
C ARG A 76 -25.77 9.13 -0.02
N LYS A 77 -26.60 8.18 0.38
CA LYS A 77 -27.86 8.47 1.10
C LYS A 77 -27.77 8.22 2.59
N GLY A 78 -26.63 7.70 3.07
CA GLY A 78 -26.48 7.32 4.48
C GLY A 78 -27.30 6.11 4.91
N GLU A 79 -27.65 5.22 3.97
CA GLU A 79 -28.57 4.10 4.21
C GLU A 79 -27.91 2.72 4.08
N LEU A 80 -26.70 2.63 3.48
CA LEU A 80 -26.04 1.35 3.21
C LEU A 80 -25.33 0.79 4.43
N TYR A 81 -24.74 1.64 5.26
CA TYR A 81 -23.87 1.21 6.35
C TYR A 81 -24.29 1.86 7.67
N ARG A 82 -24.01 1.18 8.77
CA ARG A 82 -24.24 1.72 10.12
C ARG A 82 -23.26 2.84 10.45
N HIS A 83 -21.99 2.68 10.04
CA HIS A 83 -20.93 3.68 10.22
C HIS A 83 -21.07 4.73 9.12
N SER A 84 -21.71 5.86 9.41
CA SER A 84 -22.08 6.84 8.37
C SER A 84 -21.78 8.30 8.75
N ALA A 85 -21.23 8.55 9.94
CA ALA A 85 -21.07 9.91 10.45
C ALA A 85 -19.83 10.65 9.91
N GLU A 86 -18.87 9.94 9.33
CA GLU A 86 -17.58 10.50 8.93
C GLU A 86 -17.43 10.67 7.41
N GLY A 87 -18.53 10.70 6.69
CA GLY A 87 -18.56 10.88 5.25
C GLY A 87 -19.03 9.64 4.48
N GLU A 88 -19.50 9.84 3.26
CA GLU A 88 -20.02 8.77 2.41
C GLU A 88 -18.95 7.78 1.95
N ASP A 89 -17.68 8.18 2.02
CA ASP A 89 -16.53 7.39 1.58
C ASP A 89 -15.86 6.62 2.72
N ASP A 90 -16.21 6.87 3.99
CA ASP A 90 -15.44 6.34 5.10
C ASP A 90 -15.66 4.84 5.33
N MET A 91 -16.89 4.38 5.48
CA MET A 91 -17.12 2.94 5.67
C MET A 91 -16.68 2.12 4.45
N PRO A 92 -16.96 2.52 3.19
CA PRO A 92 -16.38 1.86 2.03
C PRO A 92 -14.86 1.78 2.06
N ALA A 93 -14.19 2.84 2.53
CA ALA A 93 -12.73 2.85 2.66
C ALA A 93 -12.24 1.79 3.66
N HIS A 94 -12.92 1.63 4.80
CA HIS A 94 -12.59 0.60 5.77
C HIS A 94 -12.77 -0.81 5.19
N ILE A 95 -13.83 -1.04 4.43
CA ILE A 95 -14.10 -2.33 3.79
C ILE A 95 -12.99 -2.66 2.79
N LYS A 96 -12.64 -1.72 1.91
CA LYS A 96 -11.60 -1.92 0.90
C LYS A 96 -10.23 -2.11 1.56
N SER A 97 -9.93 -1.37 2.62
CA SER A 97 -8.71 -1.53 3.40
C SER A 97 -8.61 -2.95 3.98
N ALA A 98 -9.68 -3.48 4.55
CA ALA A 98 -9.71 -4.83 5.09
C ALA A 98 -9.59 -5.90 4.01
N LEU A 99 -10.19 -5.69 2.83
CA LEU A 99 -10.12 -6.64 1.72
C LEU A 99 -8.72 -6.75 1.13
N ILE A 100 -8.06 -5.63 0.90
CA ILE A 100 -6.74 -5.60 0.26
C ILE A 100 -5.64 -5.85 1.28
N GLY A 101 -5.73 -5.24 2.44
CA GLY A 101 -4.80 -5.47 3.54
C GLY A 101 -3.86 -4.30 3.81
N ALA A 102 -3.28 -4.35 5.01
CA ALA A 102 -2.44 -3.28 5.53
C ALA A 102 -0.95 -3.52 5.25
N SER A 103 -0.55 -4.68 4.77
CA SER A 103 0.86 -5.02 4.64
C SER A 103 1.16 -5.86 3.42
N VAL A 104 2.40 -5.77 2.96
CA VAL A 104 2.96 -6.66 1.94
C VAL A 104 4.32 -7.15 2.41
N ASN A 105 4.68 -8.36 1.98
CA ASN A 105 5.99 -8.96 2.21
C ASN A 105 6.68 -9.18 0.87
N ILE A 106 7.95 -8.79 0.78
CA ILE A 106 8.72 -8.91 -0.46
C ILE A 106 10.08 -9.52 -0.11
N PRO A 107 10.46 -10.64 -0.74
CA PRO A 107 11.79 -11.20 -0.54
C PRO A 107 12.87 -10.24 -1.06
N ILE A 108 14.02 -10.24 -0.38
CA ILE A 108 15.24 -9.56 -0.84
C ILE A 108 16.24 -10.64 -1.23
N SER A 109 16.84 -10.48 -2.39
CA SER A 109 17.86 -11.40 -2.88
C SER A 109 19.01 -10.59 -3.50
N ASN A 110 20.21 -10.77 -2.96
CA ASN A 110 21.42 -10.09 -3.44
C ASN A 110 21.26 -8.57 -3.58
N GLY A 111 20.70 -7.96 -2.54
CA GLY A 111 20.60 -6.50 -2.45
C GLY A 111 19.47 -5.87 -3.26
N VAL A 112 18.55 -6.66 -3.82
CA VAL A 112 17.41 -6.15 -4.58
C VAL A 112 16.12 -6.84 -4.17
N LEU A 113 14.99 -6.18 -4.38
CA LEU A 113 13.68 -6.81 -4.18
C LEU A 113 13.47 -7.88 -5.24
N ALA A 114 13.09 -9.09 -4.80
CA ALA A 114 12.90 -10.24 -5.70
C ALA A 114 11.49 -10.23 -6.30
N THR A 115 11.05 -9.09 -6.81
CA THR A 115 9.77 -8.95 -7.51
C THR A 115 9.88 -9.49 -8.93
N GLY A 116 8.76 -10.00 -9.46
CA GLY A 116 8.66 -10.30 -10.89
C GLY A 116 8.74 -9.02 -11.71
N THR A 117 9.01 -9.18 -13.01
CA THR A 117 9.18 -8.05 -13.95
C THR A 117 7.99 -7.09 -13.93
N TRP A 118 6.78 -7.61 -13.82
CA TRP A 118 5.54 -6.83 -13.87
C TRP A 118 4.95 -6.52 -12.50
N GLN A 119 5.70 -6.75 -11.43
CA GLN A 119 5.25 -6.42 -10.09
C GLN A 119 5.82 -5.09 -9.61
N GLY A 120 4.94 -4.24 -9.12
CA GLY A 120 5.32 -3.03 -8.40
C GLY A 120 4.60 -2.98 -7.06
N ILE A 121 5.06 -2.10 -6.19
CA ILE A 121 4.42 -1.86 -4.90
C ILE A 121 3.34 -0.82 -5.11
N TRP A 122 2.11 -1.15 -4.71
CA TRP A 122 0.95 -0.28 -4.83
C TRP A 122 0.53 0.25 -3.47
N TYR A 123 0.22 1.54 -3.45
CA TYR A 123 -0.52 2.20 -2.39
C TYR A 123 -1.91 2.55 -2.92
N LEU A 124 -2.96 2.11 -2.22
CA LEU A 124 -4.34 2.37 -2.58
C LEU A 124 -4.95 3.29 -1.52
N GLU A 125 -5.34 4.50 -1.94
CA GLU A 125 -6.03 5.47 -1.08
C GLU A 125 -7.52 5.40 -1.36
N PHE A 126 -8.31 5.20 -0.30
CA PHE A 126 -9.76 5.00 -0.45
C PHE A 126 -10.59 6.20 0.00
N ARG A 127 -9.97 7.20 0.63
CA ARG A 127 -10.67 8.44 0.97
C ARG A 127 -10.63 9.41 -0.20
N THR A 128 -11.70 10.21 -0.36
CA THR A 128 -11.79 11.20 -1.44
C THR A 128 -10.94 12.44 -1.18
N SER A 129 -10.71 12.79 0.07
CA SER A 129 -9.81 13.89 0.45
C SER A 129 -8.36 13.40 0.58
N ARG A 130 -7.41 14.34 0.48
CA ARG A 130 -5.99 14.01 0.62
C ARG A 130 -5.65 13.56 2.03
N HIS A 131 -4.85 12.51 2.10
CA HIS A 131 -4.33 11.98 3.35
C HIS A 131 -2.84 11.70 3.25
N SER A 132 -2.12 11.95 4.34
CA SER A 132 -0.74 11.55 4.50
C SER A 132 -0.70 10.26 5.29
N ARG A 133 -0.12 9.21 4.69
CA ARG A 133 -0.11 7.86 5.28
C ARG A 133 1.30 7.49 5.69
N LYS A 134 1.41 6.83 6.84
CA LYS A 134 2.69 6.36 7.39
C LYS A 134 2.86 4.88 7.13
N VAL A 135 4.07 4.51 6.73
CA VAL A 135 4.48 3.13 6.50
C VAL A 135 5.61 2.79 7.44
N VAL A 136 5.48 1.68 8.15
CA VAL A 136 6.58 1.06 8.88
C VAL A 136 7.20 0.00 7.98
N ALA A 137 8.47 0.17 7.64
CA ALA A 137 9.23 -0.77 6.83
C ALA A 137 10.19 -1.54 7.74
N THR A 138 10.12 -2.85 7.70
CA THR A 138 10.97 -3.73 8.49
C THR A 138 11.68 -4.70 7.55
N ILE A 139 13.00 -4.76 7.66
CA ILE A 139 13.83 -5.73 6.94
C ILE A 139 14.41 -6.68 7.97
N GLN A 140 14.29 -7.97 7.70
CA GLN A 140 14.94 -9.03 8.45
C GLN A 140 15.71 -9.88 7.46
N GLY A 141 16.97 -10.20 7.76
CA GLY A 141 17.74 -11.03 6.88
C GLY A 141 19.20 -11.13 7.23
N GLN A 142 19.95 -11.69 6.31
CA GLN A 142 21.39 -11.86 6.41
C GLN A 142 22.07 -10.82 5.51
N LYS A 143 22.92 -10.03 6.08
CA LYS A 143 23.73 -9.06 5.32
C LYS A 143 24.85 -9.75 4.57
N SER A 144 25.30 -9.10 3.51
CA SER A 144 26.43 -9.60 2.70
C SER A 144 27.75 -9.53 3.47
#